data_3b80a585137c284f2d066d4911404c77
#
_entry.id   3b80a585137c284f2d066d4911404c77
#
_cell.length_a   1.000
_cell.length_b   1.000
_cell.length_c   1.000
_cell.angle_alpha   90.00
_cell.angle_beta   90.00
_cell.angle_gamma   90.00
#
_symmetry.space_group_name_H-M   'P 1'
#
loop_
_entity.id
_entity.type
_entity.pdbx_description
1 polymer ?
#
loop_
_entity_poly.entity_id
_entity_poly.type
_entity_poly.pdbx_seq_one_letter_code
_entity_poly.pdbx_strand_id
1 'polypeptide(L)'
;MEYRVIIAQKDDADIFTLDDALALDATRYTTVLPGSEAYELFLPETILDVAGNAIVPDKYKVFILSIPDGTSVVNAQMTEASNIVSLEQATSQVAGIGLEDIADFGNGDDIKINFPIPDFEQTIESYRVYLVDFATAFSFNLDAALASTNYFEVTPTGTDIILNGDATTRDSEGNLITWGVPYYAYVLSMASDYGIGDTLSSPSNQIILNFPVAIANNNLNTPIIFSAADG
;
A
#
# COMPACT_ATOMS: atom_id res chain seq x y z
N MET A 1 -36.83 1.89 26.08
CA MET A 1 -36.51 1.39 24.73
C MET A 1 -35.27 2.12 24.21
N GLU A 2 -34.32 1.42 23.63
CA GLU A 2 -33.15 2.01 22.94
C GLU A 2 -32.95 1.28 21.61
N TYR A 3 -32.27 1.94 20.69
CA TYR A 3 -31.76 1.32 19.47
C TYR A 3 -30.24 1.32 19.53
N ARG A 4 -29.62 0.21 19.11
CA ARG A 4 -28.18 0.11 18.91
C ARG A 4 -27.91 -0.04 17.42
N VAL A 5 -27.11 0.85 16.86
CA VAL A 5 -26.64 0.79 15.49
C VAL A 5 -25.32 0.06 15.50
N ILE A 6 -25.24 -1.05 14.78
CA ILE A 6 -24.15 -2.00 14.78
C ILE A 6 -23.60 -2.10 13.36
N ILE A 7 -22.29 -2.11 13.21
CA ILE A 7 -21.59 -2.18 11.93
C ILE A 7 -20.81 -3.50 11.86
N ALA A 8 -20.99 -4.26 10.79
CA ALA A 8 -20.26 -5.48 10.52
C ALA A 8 -19.59 -5.38 9.16
N GLN A 9 -18.36 -5.90 9.02
CA GLN A 9 -17.79 -6.16 7.71
C GLN A 9 -18.72 -7.10 6.93
N LYS A 10 -18.73 -6.97 5.62
CA LYS A 10 -19.67 -7.70 4.75
C LYS A 10 -19.69 -9.20 5.05
N ASP A 11 -18.53 -9.82 5.21
CA ASP A 11 -18.39 -11.26 5.40
C ASP A 11 -18.80 -11.69 6.81
N ASP A 12 -18.53 -10.90 7.83
CA ASP A 12 -18.99 -11.11 9.21
C ASP A 12 -20.52 -10.95 9.33
N ALA A 13 -21.10 -10.03 8.56
CA ALA A 13 -22.53 -9.76 8.59
C ALA A 13 -23.40 -10.96 8.16
N ASP A 14 -22.87 -11.85 7.33
CA ASP A 14 -23.61 -13.00 6.83
C ASP A 14 -23.81 -14.11 7.90
N ILE A 15 -23.01 -14.08 8.96
CA ILE A 15 -23.09 -15.04 10.10
C ILE A 15 -23.50 -14.37 11.42
N PHE A 16 -23.67 -13.05 11.45
CA PHE A 16 -23.97 -12.28 12.65
C PHE A 16 -25.41 -12.47 13.10
N THR A 17 -25.58 -12.85 14.39
CA THR A 17 -26.87 -13.24 14.97
C THR A 17 -27.37 -12.22 16.02
N LEU A 18 -28.63 -12.36 16.42
CA LEU A 18 -29.20 -11.60 17.54
C LEU A 18 -28.45 -11.82 18.85
N ASP A 19 -28.02 -13.06 19.12
CA ASP A 19 -27.30 -13.38 20.34
C ASP A 19 -25.93 -12.72 20.36
N ASP A 20 -25.24 -12.67 19.21
CA ASP A 20 -23.98 -11.94 19.05
C ASP A 20 -24.19 -10.43 19.31
N ALA A 21 -25.24 -9.85 18.72
CA ALA A 21 -25.58 -8.43 18.91
C ALA A 21 -25.84 -8.05 20.35
N LEU A 22 -26.51 -8.94 21.11
CA LEU A 22 -26.78 -8.74 22.55
C LEU A 22 -25.51 -8.86 23.40
N ALA A 23 -24.52 -9.60 22.94
CA ALA A 23 -23.25 -9.82 23.65
C ALA A 23 -22.21 -8.69 23.40
N LEU A 24 -22.46 -7.78 22.44
CA LEU A 24 -21.52 -6.69 22.12
C LEU A 24 -21.31 -5.74 23.30
N ASP A 25 -20.09 -5.32 23.52
CA ASP A 25 -19.74 -4.23 24.42
C ASP A 25 -20.05 -2.84 23.79
N ALA A 26 -20.04 -1.81 24.62
CA ALA A 26 -20.44 -0.46 24.23
C ALA A 26 -19.51 0.23 23.22
N THR A 27 -18.36 -0.33 22.91
CA THR A 27 -17.44 0.22 21.89
C THR A 27 -17.82 -0.23 20.47
N ARG A 28 -18.70 -1.22 20.33
CA ARG A 28 -19.07 -1.86 19.04
C ARG A 28 -20.47 -1.49 18.56
N TYR A 29 -21.13 -0.54 19.21
CA TYR A 29 -22.42 0.00 18.76
C TYR A 29 -22.59 1.45 19.18
N THR A 30 -23.45 2.15 18.46
CA THR A 30 -23.89 3.49 18.86
C THR A 30 -25.35 3.43 19.31
N THR A 31 -25.63 3.97 20.50
CA THR A 31 -27.00 4.01 21.06
C THR A 31 -27.76 5.22 20.52
N VAL A 32 -28.99 4.97 20.08
CA VAL A 32 -29.96 6.00 19.66
C VAL A 32 -31.22 5.84 20.49
N LEU A 33 -31.70 6.94 21.05
CA LEU A 33 -32.97 6.95 21.79
C LEU A 33 -34.13 7.22 20.84
N PRO A 34 -35.29 6.58 21.05
CA PRO A 34 -36.48 6.87 20.25
C PRO A 34 -36.90 8.36 20.39
N GLY A 35 -37.18 9.02 19.31
CA GLY A 35 -37.58 10.43 19.41
C GLY A 35 -37.96 11.12 18.11
N SER A 36 -37.63 10.61 16.95
CA SER A 36 -37.97 11.23 15.65
C SER A 36 -38.36 10.19 14.61
N GLU A 37 -39.03 10.65 13.55
CA GLU A 37 -39.46 9.81 12.42
C GLU A 37 -38.28 9.47 11.47
N ALA A 38 -37.21 10.26 11.50
CA ALA A 38 -36.01 10.04 10.71
C ALA A 38 -34.75 10.34 11.56
N TYR A 39 -33.73 9.52 11.42
CA TYR A 39 -32.46 9.67 12.12
C TYR A 39 -31.36 9.87 11.09
N GLU A 40 -30.60 10.94 11.29
CA GLU A 40 -29.28 11.10 10.73
C GLU A 40 -28.28 10.90 11.86
N LEU A 41 -27.41 9.93 11.74
CA LEU A 41 -26.49 9.54 12.78
C LEU A 41 -25.04 9.68 12.28
N PHE A 42 -24.28 10.54 12.93
CA PHE A 42 -22.83 10.59 12.78
C PHE A 42 -22.20 9.59 13.73
N LEU A 43 -21.46 8.64 13.18
CA LEU A 43 -20.77 7.64 13.98
C LEU A 43 -19.53 8.26 14.63
N PRO A 44 -19.25 7.94 15.90
CA PRO A 44 -17.99 8.35 16.52
C PRO A 44 -16.78 7.72 15.81
N GLU A 45 -15.67 8.45 15.70
CA GLU A 45 -14.41 7.92 15.14
C GLU A 45 -13.88 6.70 15.91
N THR A 46 -14.29 6.54 17.16
CA THR A 46 -13.85 5.45 18.05
C THR A 46 -14.75 4.22 17.97
N ILE A 47 -15.81 4.24 17.15
CA ILE A 47 -16.67 3.07 16.98
C ILE A 47 -15.91 1.92 16.33
N LEU A 48 -16.11 0.71 16.84
CA LEU A 48 -15.53 -0.49 16.26
C LEU A 48 -16.60 -1.33 15.57
N ASP A 49 -16.20 -2.17 14.63
CA ASP A 49 -17.07 -3.18 14.03
C ASP A 49 -17.41 -4.31 15.01
N VAL A 50 -18.24 -5.26 14.59
CA VAL A 50 -18.65 -6.41 15.43
C VAL A 50 -17.48 -7.29 15.85
N ALA A 51 -16.38 -7.34 15.08
CA ALA A 51 -15.17 -8.08 15.41
C ALA A 51 -14.24 -7.30 16.38
N GLY A 52 -14.50 -6.00 16.58
CA GLY A 52 -13.69 -5.11 17.43
C GLY A 52 -12.57 -4.41 16.68
N ASN A 53 -12.65 -4.36 15.36
CA ASN A 53 -11.69 -3.63 14.51
C ASN A 53 -12.14 -2.19 14.28
N ALA A 54 -11.20 -1.29 14.03
CA ALA A 54 -11.51 0.06 13.58
C ALA A 54 -12.23 0.02 12.21
N ILE A 55 -13.16 0.96 11.99
CA ILE A 55 -13.84 1.12 10.71
C ILE A 55 -12.83 1.78 9.75
N VAL A 56 -12.47 1.07 8.69
CA VAL A 56 -11.51 1.47 7.64
C VAL A 56 -12.18 1.36 6.26
N PRO A 57 -11.59 1.86 5.18
CA PRO A 57 -12.11 1.63 3.82
C PRO A 57 -12.31 0.14 3.55
N ASP A 58 -13.57 -0.27 3.37
CA ASP A 58 -14.04 -1.65 3.14
C ASP A 58 -15.56 -1.66 2.88
N LYS A 59 -16.13 -2.85 2.71
CA LYS A 59 -17.57 -3.09 2.54
C LYS A 59 -18.22 -3.51 3.86
N TYR A 60 -19.22 -2.77 4.26
CA TYR A 60 -19.95 -2.98 5.52
C TYR A 60 -21.44 -3.19 5.30
N LYS A 61 -22.08 -3.79 6.30
CA LYS A 61 -23.52 -3.82 6.49
C LYS A 61 -23.87 -3.26 7.86
N VAL A 62 -25.05 -2.68 7.99
CA VAL A 62 -25.55 -2.08 9.22
C VAL A 62 -26.73 -2.88 9.73
N PHE A 63 -26.77 -3.12 11.04
CA PHE A 63 -27.89 -3.69 11.76
C PHE A 63 -28.43 -2.70 12.78
N ILE A 64 -29.72 -2.79 13.07
CA ILE A 64 -30.36 -2.05 14.16
C ILE A 64 -30.92 -3.05 15.14
N LEU A 65 -30.41 -3.03 16.37
CA LEU A 65 -30.92 -3.82 17.48
C LEU A 65 -31.84 -2.96 18.33
N SER A 66 -33.11 -3.37 18.46
CA SER A 66 -34.09 -2.76 19.35
C SER A 66 -34.09 -3.45 20.70
N ILE A 67 -33.84 -2.70 21.77
CA ILE A 67 -33.85 -3.23 23.15
C ILE A 67 -35.04 -2.59 23.90
N PRO A 68 -36.02 -3.40 24.35
CA PRO A 68 -37.15 -2.90 25.14
C PRO A 68 -36.71 -2.40 26.52
N ASP A 69 -37.46 -1.49 27.11
CA ASP A 69 -37.20 -0.88 28.42
C ASP A 69 -37.60 -1.74 29.61
N GLY A 70 -37.99 -2.99 29.37
CA GLY A 70 -38.45 -3.92 30.44
C GLY A 70 -39.88 -3.71 30.90
N THR A 71 -40.59 -2.69 30.40
CA THR A 71 -42.00 -2.45 30.74
C THR A 71 -42.94 -3.15 29.78
N SER A 72 -42.44 -3.62 28.66
CA SER A 72 -43.16 -4.27 27.55
C SER A 72 -42.82 -5.76 27.50
N VAL A 73 -43.77 -6.61 27.12
CA VAL A 73 -43.60 -8.06 26.95
C VAL A 73 -42.84 -8.40 25.66
N VAL A 74 -42.27 -7.41 24.98
CA VAL A 74 -41.55 -7.58 23.70
C VAL A 74 -40.09 -7.91 23.96
N ASN A 75 -39.60 -8.92 23.29
CA ASN A 75 -38.18 -9.28 23.33
C ASN A 75 -37.35 -8.33 22.44
N ALA A 76 -36.04 -8.29 22.67
CA ALA A 76 -35.11 -7.62 21.77
C ALA A 76 -35.24 -8.18 20.35
N GLN A 77 -35.10 -7.31 19.35
CA GLN A 77 -35.20 -7.66 17.94
C GLN A 77 -34.09 -6.97 17.16
N MET A 78 -33.53 -7.68 16.20
CA MET A 78 -32.53 -7.14 15.27
C MET A 78 -33.14 -7.10 13.86
N THR A 79 -32.84 -6.05 13.10
CA THR A 79 -33.22 -5.95 11.68
C THR A 79 -32.45 -6.98 10.85
N GLU A 80 -32.92 -7.25 9.64
CA GLU A 80 -32.03 -7.79 8.61
C GLU A 80 -30.89 -6.80 8.33
N ALA A 81 -29.80 -7.31 7.75
CA ALA A 81 -28.68 -6.49 7.35
C ALA A 81 -29.11 -5.44 6.30
N SER A 82 -28.54 -4.27 6.37
CA SER A 82 -28.70 -3.25 5.31
C SER A 82 -28.17 -3.75 3.96
N ASN A 83 -28.37 -2.97 2.90
CA ASN A 83 -27.55 -3.08 1.69
C ASN A 83 -26.08 -2.84 2.05
N ILE A 84 -25.18 -3.30 1.18
CA ILE A 84 -23.74 -3.07 1.33
C ILE A 84 -23.48 -1.55 1.25
N VAL A 85 -22.72 -1.05 2.21
CA VAL A 85 -22.16 0.30 2.24
C VAL A 85 -20.65 0.15 1.98
N SER A 86 -20.15 0.69 0.87
CA SER A 86 -18.73 0.80 0.60
C SER A 86 -18.19 2.09 1.22
N LEU A 87 -17.18 1.99 2.03
CA LEU A 87 -16.39 3.12 2.50
C LEU A 87 -15.15 3.22 1.62
N GLU A 88 -15.03 4.33 0.92
CA GLU A 88 -13.92 4.62 0.02
C GLU A 88 -13.10 5.77 0.60
N GLN A 89 -11.80 5.78 0.30
CA GLN A 89 -10.86 6.81 0.71
C GLN A 89 -9.90 7.12 -0.44
N ALA A 90 -9.30 8.31 -0.44
CA ALA A 90 -8.21 8.61 -1.35
C ALA A 90 -7.12 7.54 -1.26
N THR A 91 -6.67 7.04 -2.41
CA THR A 91 -5.63 6.01 -2.47
C THR A 91 -4.37 6.49 -1.76
N SER A 92 -3.85 5.67 -0.89
CA SER A 92 -2.67 6.03 -0.09
C SER A 92 -1.43 6.15 -0.97
N GLN A 93 -0.70 7.25 -0.79
CA GLN A 93 0.54 7.51 -1.50
C GLN A 93 1.72 6.88 -0.75
N VAL A 94 2.60 6.20 -1.48
CA VAL A 94 3.86 5.70 -0.93
C VAL A 94 4.80 6.87 -0.63
N ALA A 95 5.48 6.80 0.51
CA ALA A 95 6.52 7.74 0.92
C ALA A 95 7.76 6.98 1.42
N GLY A 96 8.89 7.68 1.54
CA GLY A 96 10.10 7.07 2.10
C GLY A 96 10.76 6.02 1.20
N ILE A 97 10.66 6.17 -0.12
CA ILE A 97 11.30 5.25 -1.06
C ILE A 97 12.82 5.35 -0.94
N GLY A 98 13.46 4.21 -0.64
CA GLY A 98 14.90 4.06 -0.69
C GLY A 98 15.33 3.46 -2.03
N LEU A 99 16.38 4.01 -2.63
CA LEU A 99 17.04 3.48 -3.81
C LEU A 99 18.52 3.32 -3.49
N GLU A 100 19.06 2.09 -3.65
CA GLU A 100 20.39 1.72 -3.25
C GLU A 100 21.16 1.09 -4.41
N ASP A 101 22.47 1.39 -4.49
CA ASP A 101 23.47 0.71 -5.32
C ASP A 101 24.11 -0.39 -4.43
N ILE A 102 23.86 -1.67 -4.75
CA ILE A 102 24.22 -2.80 -3.87
C ILE A 102 25.36 -3.67 -4.42
N ALA A 103 25.85 -3.40 -5.63
CA ALA A 103 26.91 -4.16 -6.27
C ALA A 103 27.71 -3.27 -7.24
N ASP A 104 28.59 -3.84 -8.04
CA ASP A 104 29.47 -3.12 -8.97
C ASP A 104 29.46 -3.77 -10.39
N PHE A 105 28.27 -4.17 -10.88
CA PHE A 105 28.11 -4.70 -12.25
C PHE A 105 27.89 -3.60 -13.26
N GLY A 106 27.47 -2.40 -12.82
CA GLY A 106 27.18 -1.24 -13.64
C GLY A 106 25.89 -1.37 -14.45
N ASN A 107 24.94 -2.14 -13.98
CA ASN A 107 23.65 -2.40 -14.62
C ASN A 107 22.54 -2.60 -13.56
N GLY A 108 21.38 -3.09 -13.98
CA GLY A 108 20.22 -3.27 -13.11
C GLY A 108 20.42 -4.27 -11.96
N ASP A 109 21.41 -5.19 -12.01
CA ASP A 109 21.73 -6.09 -10.89
C ASP A 109 22.21 -5.33 -9.65
N ASP A 110 22.65 -4.08 -9.80
CA ASP A 110 23.11 -3.23 -8.70
C ASP A 110 21.97 -2.52 -7.99
N ILE A 111 20.75 -2.58 -8.51
CA ILE A 111 19.60 -1.82 -8.01
C ILE A 111 18.87 -2.59 -6.91
N LYS A 112 18.68 -1.92 -5.78
CA LYS A 112 17.69 -2.31 -4.76
C LYS A 112 16.78 -1.13 -4.46
N ILE A 113 15.46 -1.40 -4.47
CA ILE A 113 14.42 -0.44 -4.13
C ILE A 113 13.70 -0.96 -2.91
N ASN A 114 13.44 -0.08 -1.94
CA ASN A 114 12.63 -0.42 -0.77
C ASN A 114 11.69 0.72 -0.42
N PHE A 115 10.54 0.40 0.14
CA PHE A 115 9.61 1.38 0.70
C PHE A 115 8.70 0.74 1.74
N PRO A 116 8.33 1.50 2.80
CA PRO A 116 7.37 1.05 3.78
C PRO A 116 5.97 1.01 3.16
N ILE A 117 5.12 0.13 3.70
CA ILE A 117 3.70 0.15 3.34
C ILE A 117 3.09 1.48 3.80
N PRO A 118 2.20 2.09 2.98
CA PRO A 118 1.46 3.27 3.40
C PRO A 118 0.33 2.92 4.37
N ASP A 119 -0.16 3.91 5.11
CA ASP A 119 -1.41 3.80 5.84
C ASP A 119 -2.53 3.39 4.87
N PHE A 120 -3.47 2.56 5.29
CA PHE A 120 -4.57 2.09 4.44
C PHE A 120 -4.16 1.41 3.13
N GLU A 121 -3.24 0.44 3.20
CA GLU A 121 -2.79 -0.34 2.04
C GLU A 121 -3.96 -1.01 1.30
N GLN A 122 -5.09 -1.30 1.96
CA GLN A 122 -6.30 -1.84 1.33
C GLN A 122 -6.92 -0.94 0.26
N THR A 123 -6.55 0.35 0.19
CA THR A 123 -6.95 1.26 -0.89
C THR A 123 -6.15 1.04 -2.18
N ILE A 124 -5.17 0.13 -2.16
CA ILE A 124 -4.23 -0.11 -3.25
C ILE A 124 -4.44 -1.52 -3.80
N GLU A 125 -4.65 -1.62 -5.11
CA GLU A 125 -4.73 -2.88 -5.85
C GLU A 125 -3.34 -3.42 -6.17
N SER A 126 -2.45 -2.54 -6.66
CA SER A 126 -1.06 -2.88 -6.97
C SER A 126 -0.16 -1.64 -6.91
N TYR A 127 1.13 -1.89 -6.76
CA TYR A 127 2.17 -0.89 -6.93
C TYR A 127 2.86 -1.10 -8.28
N ARG A 128 3.11 0.00 -9.00
CA ARG A 128 4.02 0.03 -10.14
C ARG A 128 5.24 0.87 -9.78
N VAL A 129 6.40 0.23 -9.76
CA VAL A 129 7.66 0.86 -9.36
C VAL A 129 8.49 1.15 -10.59
N TYR A 130 8.82 2.42 -10.78
CA TYR A 130 9.55 2.93 -11.93
C TYR A 130 10.96 3.34 -11.53
N LEU A 131 11.93 3.04 -12.38
CA LEU A 131 13.22 3.69 -12.40
C LEU A 131 13.19 4.78 -13.48
N VAL A 132 13.56 5.99 -13.14
CA VAL A 132 13.45 7.16 -14.02
C VAL A 132 14.80 7.83 -14.12
N ASP A 133 15.28 8.01 -15.36
CA ASP A 133 16.50 8.77 -15.66
C ASP A 133 16.36 10.22 -15.18
N PHE A 134 17.43 10.79 -14.67
CA PHE A 134 17.51 12.18 -14.23
C PHE A 134 16.98 13.17 -15.26
N ALA A 135 17.23 12.93 -16.56
CA ALA A 135 16.83 13.85 -17.61
C ALA A 135 15.30 14.02 -17.71
N THR A 136 14.54 12.97 -17.34
CA THR A 136 13.08 12.95 -17.38
C THR A 136 12.43 12.97 -16.02
N ALA A 137 13.19 12.76 -14.93
CA ALA A 137 12.66 12.61 -13.58
C ALA A 137 11.80 13.80 -13.12
N PHE A 138 12.19 15.03 -13.43
CA PHE A 138 11.45 16.24 -13.00
C PHE A 138 10.18 16.50 -13.81
N SER A 139 10.01 15.83 -14.95
CA SER A 139 8.78 15.88 -15.75
C SER A 139 7.92 14.61 -15.58
N PHE A 140 8.43 13.60 -14.88
CA PHE A 140 7.73 12.36 -14.62
C PHE A 140 6.59 12.61 -13.62
N ASN A 141 5.37 12.43 -14.09
CA ASN A 141 4.13 12.72 -13.36
C ASN A 141 3.17 11.53 -13.49
N LEU A 142 1.98 11.64 -12.90
CA LEU A 142 0.98 10.57 -12.91
C LEU A 142 0.63 10.12 -14.34
N ASP A 143 0.44 11.04 -15.28
CA ASP A 143 0.10 10.71 -16.66
C ASP A 143 1.23 9.94 -17.36
N ALA A 144 2.49 10.34 -17.12
CA ALA A 144 3.66 9.65 -17.64
C ALA A 144 3.81 8.24 -17.03
N ALA A 145 3.56 8.10 -15.73
CA ALA A 145 3.59 6.81 -15.04
C ALA A 145 2.50 5.86 -15.58
N LEU A 146 1.29 6.35 -15.76
CA LEU A 146 0.19 5.56 -16.34
C LEU A 146 0.44 5.15 -17.80
N ALA A 147 1.14 5.97 -18.56
CA ALA A 147 1.47 5.69 -19.98
C ALA A 147 2.68 4.74 -20.13
N SER A 148 3.58 4.67 -19.14
CA SER A 148 4.76 3.81 -19.21
C SER A 148 4.41 2.34 -19.06
N THR A 149 5.10 1.49 -19.82
CA THR A 149 4.96 0.02 -19.75
C THR A 149 6.17 -0.66 -19.08
N ASN A 150 7.15 0.12 -18.63
CA ASN A 150 8.39 -0.37 -18.03
C ASN A 150 8.37 -0.07 -16.52
N TYR A 151 7.97 -1.05 -15.74
CA TYR A 151 7.88 -0.98 -14.28
C TYR A 151 7.96 -2.37 -13.65
N PHE A 152 8.25 -2.41 -12.36
CA PHE A 152 8.03 -3.61 -11.55
C PHE A 152 6.60 -3.54 -11.01
N GLU A 153 5.82 -4.59 -11.22
CA GLU A 153 4.49 -4.70 -10.61
C GLU A 153 4.57 -5.51 -9.32
N VAL A 154 3.99 -4.96 -8.25
CA VAL A 154 4.01 -5.55 -6.92
C VAL A 154 2.61 -5.53 -6.34
N THR A 155 2.15 -6.67 -5.84
CA THR A 155 0.90 -6.77 -5.09
C THR A 155 1.13 -6.34 -3.63
N PRO A 156 0.18 -5.63 -3.00
CA PRO A 156 0.21 -5.34 -1.56
C PRO A 156 0.42 -6.60 -0.71
N THR A 157 1.30 -6.52 0.27
CA THR A 157 1.72 -7.70 1.07
C THR A 157 1.48 -7.54 2.57
N GLY A 158 1.07 -6.36 3.04
CA GLY A 158 0.97 -6.03 4.47
C GLY A 158 2.33 -5.86 5.16
N THR A 159 3.42 -5.81 4.41
CA THR A 159 4.79 -5.62 4.92
C THR A 159 5.58 -4.73 3.97
N ASP A 160 6.65 -4.12 4.46
CA ASP A 160 7.55 -3.31 3.65
C ASP A 160 8.00 -4.06 2.39
N ILE A 161 8.05 -3.35 1.28
CA ILE A 161 8.41 -3.89 -0.03
C ILE A 161 9.91 -3.74 -0.26
N ILE A 162 10.53 -4.82 -0.74
CA ILE A 162 11.93 -4.83 -1.19
C ILE A 162 11.98 -5.48 -2.57
N LEU A 163 12.55 -4.75 -3.54
CA LEU A 163 12.75 -5.19 -4.91
C LEU A 163 14.23 -5.14 -5.26
N ASN A 164 14.69 -6.15 -5.98
CA ASN A 164 16.00 -6.13 -6.61
C ASN A 164 15.83 -6.11 -8.12
N GLY A 165 16.62 -5.31 -8.80
CA GLY A 165 16.71 -5.34 -10.23
C GLY A 165 17.51 -6.55 -10.73
N ASP A 166 17.62 -6.64 -12.04
CA ASP A 166 18.45 -7.62 -12.76
C ASP A 166 19.08 -6.97 -13.99
N ALA A 167 19.95 -7.70 -14.70
CA ALA A 167 20.65 -7.20 -15.88
C ALA A 167 19.72 -6.74 -17.01
N THR A 168 18.44 -7.12 -17.00
CA THR A 168 17.42 -6.73 -18.01
C THR A 168 16.54 -5.57 -17.54
N THR A 169 16.73 -5.09 -16.32
CA THR A 169 15.98 -3.98 -15.74
C THR A 169 16.07 -2.73 -16.61
N ARG A 170 14.94 -2.07 -16.81
CA ARG A 170 14.80 -0.90 -17.65
C ARG A 170 14.28 0.30 -16.88
N ASP A 171 14.61 1.48 -17.39
CA ASP A 171 13.99 2.72 -16.96
C ASP A 171 12.56 2.86 -17.52
N SER A 172 11.85 3.89 -17.11
CA SER A 172 10.47 4.17 -17.54
C SER A 172 10.31 4.42 -19.05
N GLU A 173 11.39 4.72 -19.76
CA GLU A 173 11.42 4.91 -21.22
C GLU A 173 11.80 3.61 -21.96
N GLY A 174 12.20 2.56 -21.26
CA GLY A 174 12.56 1.25 -21.80
C GLY A 174 14.05 1.08 -22.10
N ASN A 175 14.91 2.01 -21.68
CA ASN A 175 16.35 1.86 -21.81
C ASN A 175 16.87 0.93 -20.70
N LEU A 176 17.91 0.15 -20.99
CA LEU A 176 18.58 -0.64 -19.95
C LEU A 176 19.25 0.30 -18.94
N ILE A 177 19.17 -0.07 -17.67
CA ILE A 177 19.89 0.61 -16.59
C ILE A 177 21.39 0.45 -16.82
N THR A 178 22.15 1.55 -16.71
CA THR A 178 23.59 1.58 -16.97
C THR A 178 24.32 2.50 -16.01
N TRP A 179 25.60 2.22 -15.77
CA TRP A 179 26.47 3.02 -14.93
C TRP A 179 26.62 4.46 -15.42
N GLY A 180 26.91 5.37 -14.50
CA GLY A 180 27.17 6.78 -14.80
C GLY A 180 25.93 7.61 -15.10
N VAL A 181 24.75 7.00 -15.22
CA VAL A 181 23.46 7.68 -15.36
C VAL A 181 22.81 7.83 -13.98
N PRO A 182 22.36 9.02 -13.60
CA PRO A 182 21.62 9.20 -12.36
C PRO A 182 20.18 8.72 -12.50
N TYR A 183 19.69 7.95 -11.52
CA TYR A 183 18.33 7.42 -11.49
C TYR A 183 17.60 7.82 -10.21
N TYR A 184 16.28 7.90 -10.32
CA TYR A 184 15.31 7.99 -9.22
C TYR A 184 14.32 6.83 -9.29
N ALA A 185 13.76 6.43 -8.17
CA ALA A 185 12.60 5.56 -8.14
C ALA A 185 11.32 6.35 -7.82
N TYR A 186 10.22 5.94 -8.46
CA TYR A 186 8.87 6.41 -8.19
C TYR A 186 7.97 5.20 -7.98
N VAL A 187 6.95 5.34 -7.15
CA VAL A 187 5.94 4.32 -6.93
C VAL A 187 4.56 4.90 -7.26
N LEU A 188 3.87 4.27 -8.19
CA LEU A 188 2.47 4.53 -8.49
C LEU A 188 1.62 3.52 -7.72
N SER A 189 0.77 4.01 -6.83
CA SER A 189 -0.26 3.24 -6.15
C SER A 189 -1.51 3.22 -7.03
N MET A 190 -1.86 2.06 -7.57
CA MET A 190 -3.09 1.84 -8.34
C MET A 190 -4.25 1.66 -7.37
N ALA A 191 -5.36 2.37 -7.59
CA ALA A 191 -6.51 2.30 -6.71
C ALA A 191 -7.19 0.93 -6.75
N SER A 192 -7.51 0.39 -5.58
CA SER A 192 -8.40 -0.75 -5.42
C SER A 192 -9.88 -0.33 -5.49
N ASP A 193 -10.80 -1.27 -5.27
CA ASP A 193 -12.25 -1.00 -5.09
C ASP A 193 -12.56 -0.05 -3.92
N TYR A 194 -11.60 0.20 -3.02
CA TYR A 194 -11.72 1.05 -1.83
C TYR A 194 -10.91 2.34 -1.94
N GLY A 195 -10.10 2.48 -3.00
CA GLY A 195 -9.28 3.66 -3.28
C GLY A 195 -9.94 4.59 -4.28
N ILE A 196 -9.76 5.90 -4.09
CA ILE A 196 -10.23 6.92 -5.02
C ILE A 196 -9.03 7.55 -5.70
N GLY A 197 -8.86 7.20 -6.98
CA GLY A 197 -7.82 7.74 -7.86
C GLY A 197 -6.42 7.17 -7.58
N ASP A 198 -5.66 6.98 -8.64
CA ASP A 198 -4.27 6.54 -8.55
C ASP A 198 -3.37 7.64 -8.01
N THR A 199 -2.34 7.29 -7.26
CA THR A 199 -1.41 8.27 -6.68
C THR A 199 0.04 7.95 -6.99
N LEU A 200 0.80 8.95 -7.44
CA LEU A 200 2.24 8.82 -7.68
C LEU A 200 3.02 9.41 -6.51
N SER A 201 4.03 8.70 -6.03
CA SER A 201 4.92 9.13 -4.96
C SER A 201 5.76 10.36 -5.34
N SER A 202 6.36 11.01 -4.35
CA SER A 202 7.56 11.81 -4.58
C SER A 202 8.73 10.90 -5.01
N PRO A 203 9.76 11.43 -5.71
CA PRO A 203 10.93 10.64 -6.07
C PRO A 203 11.70 10.14 -4.84
N SER A 204 12.40 9.02 -5.00
CA SER A 204 13.40 8.55 -4.04
C SER A 204 14.60 9.50 -3.94
N ASN A 205 15.59 9.13 -3.11
CA ASN A 205 16.95 9.63 -3.29
C ASN A 205 17.48 9.26 -4.68
N GLN A 206 18.38 10.09 -5.19
CA GLN A 206 19.13 9.80 -6.42
C GLN A 206 20.23 8.78 -6.16
N ILE A 207 20.45 7.88 -7.14
CA ILE A 207 21.67 7.07 -7.21
C ILE A 207 22.36 7.24 -8.57
N ILE A 208 23.66 6.94 -8.59
CA ILE A 208 24.45 6.79 -9.81
C ILE A 208 25.21 5.49 -9.63
N LEU A 209 24.98 4.52 -10.50
CA LEU A 209 25.69 3.24 -10.42
C LEU A 209 27.17 3.43 -10.71
N ASN A 210 27.97 2.72 -9.94
CA ASN A 210 29.42 2.75 -10.08
C ASN A 210 29.86 2.10 -11.40
N PHE A 211 31.05 2.46 -11.86
CA PHE A 211 31.66 1.79 -13.00
C PHE A 211 32.00 0.34 -12.59
N PRO A 212 31.68 -0.66 -13.43
CA PRO A 212 32.00 -2.05 -13.13
C PRO A 212 33.52 -2.21 -13.00
N VAL A 213 33.95 -2.56 -11.80
CA VAL A 213 35.39 -2.87 -11.55
C VAL A 213 35.62 -4.25 -12.09
N ALA A 214 36.16 -4.35 -13.32
CA ALA A 214 36.77 -5.58 -13.78
C ALA A 214 37.92 -5.87 -12.82
N ILE A 215 37.77 -6.86 -11.92
CA ILE A 215 38.90 -7.44 -11.22
C ILE A 215 39.75 -8.10 -12.32
N ALA A 216 40.64 -7.33 -12.91
CA ALA A 216 41.70 -7.92 -13.70
C ALA A 216 42.44 -8.87 -12.74
N ASN A 217 42.22 -10.16 -12.91
CA ASN A 217 43.05 -11.19 -12.30
C ASN A 217 44.44 -11.02 -12.91
N ASN A 218 45.16 -9.98 -12.44
CA ASN A 218 46.57 -9.82 -12.68
C ASN A 218 47.25 -10.97 -11.94
N ASN A 219 47.34 -12.07 -12.64
CA ASN A 219 48.23 -13.17 -12.27
C ASN A 219 49.66 -12.63 -12.36
N LEU A 220 50.07 -11.83 -11.35
CA LEU A 220 51.42 -11.28 -11.19
C LEU A 220 52.43 -12.40 -10.88
N ASN A 221 52.27 -13.58 -11.48
CA ASN A 221 53.24 -14.66 -11.40
C ASN A 221 54.23 -14.66 -12.56
N THR A 222 54.31 -13.60 -13.34
CA THR A 222 55.47 -13.37 -14.25
C THR A 222 56.45 -12.47 -13.53
N PRO A 223 57.57 -12.99 -13.06
CA PRO A 223 58.65 -12.16 -12.50
C PRO A 223 59.15 -11.22 -13.59
N ILE A 224 59.07 -9.91 -13.35
CA ILE A 224 59.71 -8.92 -14.19
C ILE A 224 61.22 -9.10 -13.97
N ILE A 225 61.91 -9.75 -14.92
CA ILE A 225 63.35 -9.85 -14.93
C ILE A 225 63.86 -8.51 -15.50
N PHE A 226 64.43 -7.70 -14.60
CA PHE A 226 65.20 -6.56 -15.03
C PHE A 226 66.61 -7.13 -15.46
N SER A 227 66.83 -7.20 -16.76
CA SER A 227 68.23 -7.41 -17.24
C SER A 227 68.98 -6.08 -17.08
N ALA A 228 69.94 -6.04 -16.18
CA ALA A 228 70.94 -4.99 -16.20
C ALA A 228 71.69 -5.07 -17.51
N ALA A 229 71.66 -4.02 -18.32
CA ALA A 229 72.53 -3.87 -19.46
C ALA A 229 73.93 -3.56 -18.93
N ASP A 230 74.87 -4.54 -19.07
CA ASP A 230 76.26 -4.27 -18.84
C ASP A 230 76.75 -3.27 -19.89
N GLY A 231 77.30 -2.12 -19.42
CA GLY A 231 77.98 -1.12 -20.21
C GLY A 231 79.47 -1.40 -20.37
#